data_d6b0fb5fb4dc507df0b12c8c03227bfc
#
_entry.id   d6b0fb5fb4dc507df0b12c8c03227bfc
#
_cell.length_a   1.000
_cell.length_b   1.000
_cell.length_c   1.000
_cell.angle_alpha   90.00
_cell.angle_beta   90.00
_cell.angle_gamma   90.00
#
_symmetry.space_group_name_H-M   'P 1'
#
loop_
_entity.id
_entity.type
_entity.pdbx_description
1 polymer ?
#
loop_
_entity_poly.entity_id
_entity_poly.type
_entity_poly.pdbx_seq_one_letter_code
_entity_poly.pdbx_strand_id
1 'polypeptide(L)'
;VSDAEGAVTKVAGVSKQDGVKNVFVRGLGDRYNATTFNGFALPSEDPEYKNISLDFFGTDIIQSVGVNKAFNAGGSSDVGGATIDIVSKELIGSGHLGFGISGGLNTQTVAADFLKQDGVNFMGFANRTEPADENSWNFRNKLDPSAQHLQINRSYSISGGKRFYVGKDKNPLSFFLTAGHTTDYQYTDEIIRNTTTSGTVYKDMNGKKYAENISQLALANVDFDMQNRHHISYNLMMIHANTQSVGDYNGKNSIFSDDYEN
;
A
#
# COMPACT_ATOMS: atom_id res chain seq x y z
N VAL A 1 -8.86 8.92 9.94
CA VAL A 1 -8.32 7.57 9.66
C VAL A 1 -8.75 7.24 8.25
N SER A 2 -7.80 7.10 7.33
CA SER A 2 -8.07 6.87 5.91
C SER A 2 -7.87 5.40 5.50
N ASP A 3 -7.21 4.62 6.35
CA ASP A 3 -6.78 3.26 6.05
C ASP A 3 -6.66 2.38 7.31
N ALA A 4 -6.34 1.10 7.12
CA ALA A 4 -6.13 0.14 8.19
C ALA A 4 -4.94 0.52 9.07
N GLU A 5 -3.87 1.06 8.50
CA GLU A 5 -2.69 1.46 9.23
C GLU A 5 -3.02 2.52 10.29
N GLY A 6 -3.72 3.58 9.86
CA GLY A 6 -4.17 4.63 10.78
C GLY A 6 -5.17 4.15 11.83
N ALA A 7 -5.92 3.07 11.57
CA ALA A 7 -6.79 2.45 12.57
C ALA A 7 -5.97 1.65 13.61
N VAL A 8 -5.02 0.85 13.15
CA VAL A 8 -4.18 -0.02 13.98
C VAL A 8 -3.25 0.77 14.89
N THR A 9 -2.70 1.89 14.42
CA THR A 9 -1.82 2.75 15.23
C THR A 9 -2.51 3.43 16.40
N LYS A 10 -3.85 3.47 16.44
CA LYS A 10 -4.62 3.94 17.61
C LYS A 10 -4.77 2.89 18.70
N VAL A 11 -4.39 1.63 18.43
CA VAL A 11 -4.45 0.54 19.40
C VAL A 11 -3.27 0.65 20.36
N ALA A 12 -3.52 0.61 21.67
CA ALA A 12 -2.47 0.70 22.68
C ALA A 12 -1.36 -0.35 22.46
N GLY A 13 -0.10 0.08 22.50
CA GLY A 13 1.07 -0.78 22.28
C GLY A 13 1.36 -1.09 20.81
N VAL A 14 0.71 -0.39 19.89
CA VAL A 14 1.08 -0.36 18.48
C VAL A 14 1.71 0.99 18.18
N SER A 15 2.82 0.98 17.46
CA SER A 15 3.53 2.18 17.01
C SER A 15 3.91 2.06 15.54
N LYS A 16 4.06 3.20 14.90
CA LYS A 16 4.60 3.33 13.55
C LYS A 16 5.91 4.12 13.62
N GLN A 17 6.83 3.80 12.76
CA GLN A 17 8.05 4.55 12.53
C GLN A 17 8.01 5.14 11.12
N ASP A 18 8.36 6.41 10.99
CA ASP A 18 8.43 7.07 9.68
C ASP A 18 9.42 6.36 8.76
N GLY A 19 9.00 6.18 7.51
CA GLY A 19 9.78 5.45 6.49
C GLY A 19 9.72 3.93 6.57
N VAL A 20 8.99 3.35 7.54
CA VAL A 20 8.74 1.91 7.64
C VAL A 20 7.30 1.60 7.25
N LYS A 21 7.11 0.64 6.35
CA LYS A 21 5.78 0.29 5.80
C LYS A 21 4.84 -0.38 6.80
N ASN A 22 5.39 -1.07 7.80
CA ASN A 22 4.61 -1.87 8.73
C ASN A 22 4.68 -1.37 10.18
N VAL A 23 3.72 -1.77 10.98
CA VAL A 23 3.62 -1.35 12.37
C VAL A 23 4.46 -2.24 13.32
N PHE A 24 4.86 -1.65 14.43
CA PHE A 24 5.49 -2.35 15.55
C PHE A 24 4.45 -2.63 16.63
N VAL A 25 4.38 -3.86 17.10
CA VAL A 25 3.52 -4.23 18.21
C VAL A 25 4.37 -4.60 19.41
N ARG A 26 4.24 -3.87 20.51
CA ARG A 26 5.08 -4.02 21.72
C ARG A 26 6.58 -3.98 21.42
N GLY A 27 6.99 -3.14 20.45
CA GLY A 27 8.37 -3.05 19.98
C GLY A 27 8.83 -4.16 19.03
N LEU A 28 7.97 -5.14 18.72
CA LEU A 28 8.25 -6.21 17.78
C LEU A 28 7.84 -5.77 16.36
N GLY A 29 8.76 -5.88 15.42
CA GLY A 29 8.55 -5.48 14.03
C GLY A 29 7.81 -6.53 13.20
N ASP A 30 7.79 -6.30 11.91
CA ASP A 30 7.01 -7.04 10.91
C ASP A 30 7.14 -8.56 10.98
N ARG A 31 8.36 -9.08 11.17
CA ARG A 31 8.63 -10.53 11.20
C ARG A 31 7.90 -11.27 12.30
N TYR A 32 7.54 -10.58 13.38
CA TYR A 32 6.87 -11.15 14.54
C TYR A 32 5.37 -10.98 14.52
N ASN A 33 4.84 -10.26 13.54
CA ASN A 33 3.42 -10.02 13.35
C ASN A 33 2.87 -10.90 12.22
N ALA A 34 1.56 -11.05 12.17
CA ALA A 34 0.85 -11.62 11.02
C ALA A 34 -0.29 -10.71 10.62
N THR A 35 -0.49 -10.54 9.32
CA THR A 35 -1.66 -9.85 8.76
C THR A 35 -2.53 -10.86 8.05
N THR A 36 -3.82 -10.87 8.40
CA THR A 36 -4.83 -11.72 7.76
C THR A 36 -5.94 -10.85 7.16
N PHE A 37 -6.61 -11.37 6.17
CA PHE A 37 -7.79 -10.78 5.56
C PHE A 37 -8.92 -11.79 5.60
N ASN A 38 -9.98 -11.46 6.32
CA ASN A 38 -11.09 -12.38 6.61
C ASN A 38 -10.59 -13.71 7.20
N GLY A 39 -9.57 -13.68 8.06
CA GLY A 39 -8.97 -14.85 8.69
C GLY A 39 -7.93 -15.60 7.84
N PHE A 40 -7.69 -15.21 6.59
CA PHE A 40 -6.69 -15.85 5.72
C PHE A 40 -5.41 -15.02 5.64
N ALA A 41 -4.26 -15.69 5.68
CA ALA A 41 -2.97 -15.02 5.54
C ALA A 41 -2.80 -14.39 4.16
N LEU A 42 -2.27 -13.18 4.12
CA LEU A 42 -1.96 -12.47 2.88
C LEU A 42 -0.45 -12.53 2.60
N PRO A 43 -0.06 -12.73 1.34
CA PRO A 43 1.34 -12.57 0.93
C PRO A 43 1.73 -11.08 1.00
N SER A 44 3.00 -10.80 1.28
CA SER A 44 3.55 -9.46 1.17
C SER A 44 3.74 -9.07 -0.30
N GLU A 45 3.56 -7.80 -0.60
CA GLU A 45 3.89 -7.20 -1.90
C GLU A 45 5.40 -6.94 -2.05
N ASP A 46 6.11 -6.92 -0.94
CA ASP A 46 7.53 -6.61 -0.88
C ASP A 46 8.29 -7.78 -0.23
N PRO A 47 9.27 -8.40 -0.91
CA PRO A 47 9.98 -9.57 -0.40
C PRO A 47 10.83 -9.28 0.85
N GLU A 48 11.10 -8.02 1.17
CA GLU A 48 11.80 -7.62 2.40
C GLU A 48 10.91 -7.72 3.65
N TYR A 49 9.59 -7.72 3.46
CA TYR A 49 8.60 -7.77 4.55
C TYR A 49 7.84 -9.10 4.56
N LYS A 50 7.46 -9.53 5.74
CA LYS A 50 6.62 -10.73 5.93
C LYS A 50 5.16 -10.45 5.61
N ASN A 51 4.67 -9.27 6.00
CA ASN A 51 3.28 -8.91 5.90
C ASN A 51 3.06 -7.83 4.84
N ILE A 52 1.89 -7.86 4.25
CA ILE A 52 1.41 -6.83 3.33
C ILE A 52 1.28 -5.48 4.05
N SER A 53 1.55 -4.39 3.35
CA SER A 53 1.41 -3.04 3.89
C SER A 53 -0.06 -2.72 4.19
N LEU A 54 -0.31 -2.19 5.40
CA LEU A 54 -1.67 -1.90 5.87
C LEU A 54 -2.30 -0.67 5.22
N ASP A 55 -1.51 0.19 4.59
CA ASP A 55 -1.95 1.39 3.89
C ASP A 55 -2.76 1.09 2.62
N PHE A 56 -2.61 -0.12 2.04
CA PHE A 56 -3.44 -0.55 0.91
C PHE A 56 -4.92 -0.67 1.25
N PHE A 57 -5.24 -0.90 2.52
CA PHE A 57 -6.60 -1.16 2.95
C PHE A 57 -7.28 0.12 3.40
N GLY A 58 -7.86 0.84 2.46
CA GLY A 58 -8.65 2.05 2.74
C GLY A 58 -9.96 1.74 3.47
N THR A 59 -10.50 2.75 4.13
CA THR A 59 -11.79 2.63 4.86
C THR A 59 -12.98 2.30 3.95
N ASP A 60 -12.81 2.44 2.66
CA ASP A 60 -13.85 2.10 1.66
C ASP A 60 -14.11 0.59 1.59
N ILE A 61 -13.09 -0.22 1.89
CA ILE A 61 -13.14 -1.68 1.78
C ILE A 61 -13.17 -2.41 3.12
N ILE A 62 -12.77 -1.73 4.21
CA ILE A 62 -12.66 -2.30 5.54
C ILE A 62 -13.95 -2.11 6.31
N GLN A 63 -14.44 -3.19 6.93
CA GLN A 63 -15.48 -3.13 7.96
C GLN A 63 -14.88 -2.92 9.33
N SER A 64 -13.85 -3.69 9.67
CA SER A 64 -13.16 -3.60 10.95
C SER A 64 -11.72 -4.11 10.84
N VAL A 65 -10.88 -3.70 11.81
CA VAL A 65 -9.54 -4.25 11.97
C VAL A 65 -9.41 -4.76 13.40
N GLY A 66 -9.18 -6.04 13.54
CA GLY A 66 -8.90 -6.71 14.80
C GLY A 66 -7.41 -6.81 15.07
N VAL A 67 -6.96 -6.47 16.29
CA VAL A 67 -5.57 -6.66 16.72
C VAL A 67 -5.53 -7.61 17.89
N ASN A 68 -5.13 -8.85 17.64
CA ASN A 68 -5.00 -9.87 18.67
C ASN A 68 -3.52 -9.98 19.11
N LYS A 69 -3.25 -9.60 20.36
CA LYS A 69 -1.91 -9.59 20.97
C LYS A 69 -1.66 -10.81 21.88
N ALA A 70 -2.62 -11.69 21.99
CA ALA A 70 -2.51 -12.92 22.75
C ALA A 70 -2.34 -14.11 21.81
N PHE A 71 -1.65 -15.14 22.26
CA PHE A 71 -1.58 -16.39 21.52
C PHE A 71 -2.97 -16.99 21.34
N ASN A 72 -3.26 -17.41 20.12
CA ASN A 72 -4.49 -18.12 19.76
C ASN A 72 -4.12 -19.42 19.04
N ALA A 73 -4.61 -20.54 19.51
CA ALA A 73 -4.33 -21.85 18.93
C ALA A 73 -4.79 -22.02 17.47
N GLY A 74 -5.73 -21.17 17.00
CA GLY A 74 -6.15 -21.11 15.60
C GLY A 74 -5.28 -20.20 14.72
N GLY A 75 -4.30 -19.48 15.29
CA GLY A 75 -3.40 -18.60 14.57
C GLY A 75 -2.10 -19.30 14.16
N SER A 76 -1.30 -18.59 13.38
CA SER A 76 0.04 -19.07 12.99
C SER A 76 0.98 -19.12 14.20
N SER A 77 1.79 -20.19 14.29
CA SER A 77 2.73 -20.42 15.40
C SER A 77 3.97 -19.51 15.37
N ASP A 78 4.20 -18.81 14.27
CA ASP A 78 5.34 -17.90 14.06
C ASP A 78 5.06 -16.46 14.47
N VAL A 79 3.94 -16.21 15.18
CA VAL A 79 3.52 -14.87 15.63
C VAL A 79 3.91 -14.67 17.09
N GLY A 80 4.90 -13.78 17.31
CA GLY A 80 5.33 -13.36 18.65
C GLY A 80 4.78 -12.01 19.10
N GLY A 81 4.29 -11.18 18.17
CA GLY A 81 3.78 -9.85 18.40
C GLY A 81 2.26 -9.81 18.43
N ALA A 82 1.64 -9.68 17.27
CA ALA A 82 0.18 -9.69 17.12
C ALA A 82 -0.25 -10.26 15.77
N THR A 83 -1.50 -10.77 15.75
CA THR A 83 -2.25 -10.97 14.50
C THR A 83 -3.14 -9.77 14.26
N ILE A 84 -3.00 -9.17 13.09
CA ILE A 84 -3.84 -8.05 12.61
C ILE A 84 -4.78 -8.65 11.58
N ASP A 85 -6.07 -8.77 11.93
CA ASP A 85 -7.08 -9.28 11.03
C ASP A 85 -7.91 -8.15 10.44
N ILE A 86 -7.88 -8.04 9.12
CA ILE A 86 -8.64 -7.06 8.35
C ILE A 86 -9.91 -7.75 7.87
N VAL A 87 -11.06 -7.26 8.32
CA VAL A 87 -12.36 -7.76 7.88
C VAL A 87 -12.91 -6.84 6.81
N SER A 88 -13.21 -7.41 5.64
CA SER A 88 -13.78 -6.66 4.53
C SER A 88 -15.22 -6.25 4.77
N LYS A 89 -15.65 -5.18 4.11
CA LYS A 89 -17.07 -4.85 4.01
C LYS A 89 -17.79 -5.91 3.22
N GLU A 90 -18.98 -6.24 3.70
CA GLU A 90 -19.95 -7.08 3.03
C GLU A 90 -21.18 -6.26 2.65
N LEU A 91 -22.02 -6.79 1.78
CA LEU A 91 -23.27 -6.14 1.43
C LEU A 91 -24.24 -6.12 2.59
N ILE A 92 -24.51 -4.92 3.11
CA ILE A 92 -25.55 -4.70 4.11
C ILE A 92 -26.87 -4.33 3.41
N GLY A 93 -27.93 -5.10 3.67
CA GLY A 93 -29.25 -4.85 3.07
C GLY A 93 -29.43 -5.49 1.70
N SER A 94 -30.29 -4.91 0.86
CA SER A 94 -30.69 -5.47 -0.44
C SER A 94 -29.89 -4.97 -1.62
N GLY A 95 -29.19 -3.85 -1.47
CA GLY A 95 -28.36 -3.24 -2.50
C GLY A 95 -27.60 -2.03 -1.99
N HIS A 96 -26.46 -1.78 -2.63
CA HIS A 96 -25.58 -0.64 -2.35
C HIS A 96 -24.97 -0.13 -3.66
N LEU A 97 -24.77 1.19 -3.75
CA LEU A 97 -23.98 1.83 -4.79
C LEU A 97 -23.32 3.06 -4.17
N GLY A 98 -22.02 3.15 -4.28
CA GLY A 98 -21.23 4.26 -3.73
C GLY A 98 -20.13 4.71 -4.70
N PHE A 99 -19.86 6.00 -4.72
CA PHE A 99 -18.77 6.62 -5.43
C PHE A 99 -18.03 7.54 -4.47
N GLY A 100 -16.71 7.51 -4.50
CA GLY A 100 -15.85 8.38 -3.73
C GLY A 100 -14.84 9.07 -4.62
N ILE A 101 -14.66 10.37 -4.41
CA ILE A 101 -13.58 11.16 -5.01
C ILE A 101 -12.99 12.00 -3.89
N SER A 102 -11.69 11.95 -3.74
CA SER A 102 -10.96 12.83 -2.83
C SER A 102 -9.72 13.41 -3.49
N GLY A 103 -9.30 14.56 -3.02
CA GLY A 103 -8.09 15.23 -3.47
C GLY A 103 -7.42 15.97 -2.31
N GLY A 104 -6.11 16.09 -2.38
CA GLY A 104 -5.30 16.80 -1.39
C GLY A 104 -4.10 17.45 -2.02
N LEU A 105 -3.64 18.53 -1.39
CA LEU A 105 -2.42 19.23 -1.77
C LEU A 105 -1.43 19.14 -0.61
N ASN A 106 -0.22 18.71 -0.91
CA ASN A 106 0.89 18.85 0.01
C ASN A 106 1.66 20.12 -0.39
N THR A 107 1.70 21.09 0.52
CA THR A 107 2.37 22.39 0.25
C THR A 107 3.84 22.24 -0.10
N GLN A 108 4.50 21.24 0.43
CA GLN A 108 5.92 20.96 0.12
C GLN A 108 6.09 20.41 -1.29
N THR A 109 5.21 19.51 -1.74
CA THR A 109 5.26 18.95 -3.10
C THR A 109 4.88 20.00 -4.15
N VAL A 110 3.94 20.88 -3.83
CA VAL A 110 3.46 21.94 -4.74
C VAL A 110 4.48 23.06 -4.87
N ALA A 111 5.21 23.36 -3.79
CA ALA A 111 6.24 24.42 -3.77
C ALA A 111 7.56 23.99 -4.41
N ALA A 112 7.82 22.68 -4.53
CA ALA A 112 9.02 22.14 -5.13
C ALA A 112 8.87 22.01 -6.65
N ASP A 113 9.98 22.10 -7.38
CA ASP A 113 10.09 21.59 -8.75
C ASP A 113 10.14 20.06 -8.65
N PHE A 114 8.96 19.44 -8.64
CA PHE A 114 8.83 18.01 -8.39
C PHE A 114 9.42 17.20 -9.54
N LEU A 115 10.49 16.46 -9.26
CA LEU A 115 11.13 15.60 -10.24
C LEU A 115 10.40 14.27 -10.39
N LYS A 116 10.02 13.95 -11.61
CA LYS A 116 9.33 12.70 -11.96
C LYS A 116 10.06 11.99 -13.08
N GLN A 117 10.15 10.68 -12.96
CA GLN A 117 10.66 9.82 -14.03
C GLN A 117 9.50 9.34 -14.92
N ASP A 118 9.72 9.35 -16.24
CA ASP A 118 8.79 8.75 -17.18
C ASP A 118 8.89 7.22 -17.15
N GLY A 119 7.81 6.53 -17.48
CA GLY A 119 7.87 5.07 -17.67
C GLY A 119 6.62 4.31 -17.25
N VAL A 120 5.70 4.96 -16.54
CA VAL A 120 4.42 4.37 -16.17
C VAL A 120 3.25 5.20 -16.66
N ASN A 121 2.13 4.53 -16.93
CA ASN A 121 0.86 5.19 -17.24
C ASN A 121 0.14 5.65 -15.96
N PHE A 122 -1.01 6.29 -16.13
CA PHE A 122 -1.86 6.75 -15.03
C PHE A 122 -2.21 5.66 -14.00
N MET A 123 -2.30 4.40 -14.45
CA MET A 123 -2.62 3.26 -13.59
C MET A 123 -1.37 2.64 -12.94
N GLY A 124 -0.20 3.23 -13.08
CA GLY A 124 1.03 2.69 -12.50
C GLY A 124 1.65 1.51 -13.24
N PHE A 125 1.09 1.12 -14.38
CA PHE A 125 1.68 0.05 -15.19
C PHE A 125 2.76 0.59 -16.11
N ALA A 126 3.84 -0.19 -16.27
CA ALA A 126 4.90 0.15 -17.18
C ALA A 126 4.39 0.26 -18.63
N ASN A 127 4.88 1.28 -19.34
CA ASN A 127 4.63 1.43 -20.78
C ASN A 127 5.42 0.36 -21.52
N ARG A 128 4.79 -0.75 -21.85
CA ARG A 128 5.41 -1.84 -22.61
C ARG A 128 5.69 -1.39 -24.03
N THR A 129 6.94 -1.53 -24.44
CA THR A 129 7.34 -1.46 -25.86
C THR A 129 7.90 -2.83 -26.22
N GLU A 130 7.33 -3.49 -27.20
CA GLU A 130 7.91 -4.71 -27.75
C GLU A 130 9.21 -4.33 -28.45
N PRO A 131 10.33 -5.02 -28.17
CA PRO A 131 11.57 -4.80 -28.88
C PRO A 131 11.39 -5.16 -30.35
N ALA A 132 11.93 -4.34 -31.22
CA ALA A 132 11.90 -4.61 -32.67
C ALA A 132 12.76 -5.83 -33.05
N ASP A 133 13.67 -6.23 -32.17
CA ASP A 133 14.56 -7.38 -32.29
C ASP A 133 14.72 -7.99 -30.88
N GLU A 134 14.65 -9.32 -30.77
CA GLU A 134 14.80 -10.05 -29.51
C GLU A 134 16.16 -9.81 -28.82
N ASN A 135 17.16 -9.37 -29.57
CA ASN A 135 18.50 -9.08 -29.08
C ASN A 135 18.74 -7.58 -28.81
N SER A 136 17.77 -6.70 -29.09
CA SER A 136 17.93 -5.26 -28.95
C SER A 136 16.80 -4.68 -28.10
N TRP A 137 17.06 -4.51 -26.80
CA TRP A 137 16.12 -3.90 -25.86
C TRP A 137 16.30 -2.39 -25.86
N ASN A 138 15.30 -1.67 -26.34
CA ASN A 138 15.24 -0.21 -26.24
C ASN A 138 14.23 0.20 -25.18
N PHE A 139 14.72 0.66 -24.04
CA PHE A 139 13.87 1.21 -22.97
C PHE A 139 13.49 2.65 -23.35
N ARG A 140 12.20 2.93 -23.47
CA ARG A 140 11.70 4.29 -23.70
C ARG A 140 11.77 5.19 -22.47
N ASN A 141 12.20 4.64 -21.35
CA ASN A 141 12.35 5.39 -20.11
C ASN A 141 13.56 6.32 -20.26
N LYS A 142 13.33 7.61 -20.07
CA LYS A 142 14.42 8.57 -19.97
C LYS A 142 15.01 8.40 -18.56
N LEU A 143 16.32 8.33 -18.46
CA LEU A 143 17.03 8.35 -17.19
C LEU A 143 16.97 9.75 -16.56
N ASP A 144 16.86 10.79 -17.37
CA ASP A 144 16.75 12.17 -16.89
C ASP A 144 15.32 12.44 -16.43
N PRO A 145 15.13 12.80 -15.15
CA PRO A 145 13.81 13.14 -14.64
C PRO A 145 13.32 14.47 -15.22
N SER A 146 12.01 14.60 -15.36
CA SER A 146 11.36 15.84 -15.77
C SER A 146 10.77 16.56 -14.58
N ALA A 147 10.96 17.90 -14.53
CA ALA A 147 10.33 18.73 -13.51
C ALA A 147 8.84 18.89 -13.84
N GLN A 148 8.00 18.68 -12.85
CA GLN A 148 6.56 18.84 -12.95
C GLN A 148 6.05 19.75 -11.82
N HIS A 149 5.06 20.57 -12.15
CA HIS A 149 4.43 21.48 -11.21
C HIS A 149 3.05 20.99 -10.83
N LEU A 150 2.57 21.40 -9.66
CA LEU A 150 1.21 21.17 -9.17
C LEU A 150 0.86 19.67 -9.03
N GLN A 151 1.57 18.97 -8.17
CA GLN A 151 1.25 17.58 -7.84
C GLN A 151 0.06 17.52 -6.88
N ILE A 152 -1.03 16.90 -7.33
CA ILE A 152 -2.29 16.78 -6.58
C ILE A 152 -2.48 15.32 -6.20
N ASN A 153 -2.53 15.05 -4.89
CA ASN A 153 -2.95 13.76 -4.37
C ASN A 153 -4.41 13.53 -4.70
N ARG A 154 -4.75 12.36 -5.20
CA ARG A 154 -6.10 12.03 -5.66
C ARG A 154 -6.45 10.59 -5.35
N SER A 155 -7.71 10.38 -5.01
CA SER A 155 -8.24 9.05 -4.79
C SER A 155 -9.63 8.94 -5.40
N TYR A 156 -9.90 7.81 -6.01
CA TYR A 156 -11.17 7.45 -6.62
C TYR A 156 -11.60 6.11 -6.06
N SER A 157 -12.86 5.99 -5.68
CA SER A 157 -13.43 4.71 -5.27
C SER A 157 -14.81 4.50 -5.83
N ILE A 158 -15.13 3.24 -6.07
CA ILE A 158 -16.46 2.77 -6.46
C ILE A 158 -16.78 1.54 -5.63
N SER A 159 -18.01 1.47 -5.15
CA SER A 159 -18.53 0.27 -4.50
C SER A 159 -19.95 0.00 -4.95
N GLY A 160 -20.29 -1.27 -5.10
CA GLY A 160 -21.64 -1.65 -5.50
C GLY A 160 -21.94 -3.09 -5.13
N GLY A 161 -23.21 -3.37 -4.83
CA GLY A 161 -23.63 -4.71 -4.49
C GLY A 161 -25.14 -4.90 -4.61
N LYS A 162 -25.54 -6.15 -4.76
CA LYS A 162 -26.94 -6.55 -4.85
C LYS A 162 -27.14 -7.91 -4.21
N ARG A 163 -28.26 -8.04 -3.50
CA ARG A 163 -28.72 -9.32 -2.94
C ARG A 163 -29.87 -9.86 -3.79
N PHE A 164 -29.78 -11.13 -4.10
CA PHE A 164 -30.78 -11.92 -4.79
C PHE A 164 -31.27 -13.04 -3.88
N TYR A 165 -32.43 -13.57 -4.16
CA TYR A 165 -32.98 -14.72 -3.46
C TYR A 165 -33.16 -15.87 -4.43
N VAL A 166 -32.53 -17.01 -4.14
CA VAL A 166 -32.44 -18.16 -5.05
C VAL A 166 -33.20 -19.36 -4.51
N GLY A 167 -33.90 -20.07 -5.38
CA GLY A 167 -34.63 -21.30 -5.07
C GLY A 167 -35.96 -21.08 -4.34
N LYS A 168 -36.63 -22.19 -4.01
CA LYS A 168 -37.93 -22.17 -3.32
C LYS A 168 -37.83 -21.65 -1.89
N ASP A 169 -36.70 -21.89 -1.26
CA ASP A 169 -36.42 -21.48 0.13
C ASP A 169 -35.94 -20.04 0.24
N LYS A 170 -35.86 -19.30 -0.90
CA LYS A 170 -35.41 -17.91 -0.97
C LYS A 170 -34.06 -17.71 -0.30
N ASN A 171 -33.10 -18.57 -0.58
CA ASN A 171 -31.75 -18.46 -0.04
C ASN A 171 -31.06 -17.18 -0.54
N PRO A 172 -30.53 -16.35 0.34
CA PRO A 172 -29.86 -15.11 -0.07
C PRO A 172 -28.53 -15.40 -0.76
N LEU A 173 -28.33 -14.76 -1.92
CA LEU A 173 -27.09 -14.71 -2.68
C LEU A 173 -26.72 -13.24 -2.84
N SER A 174 -25.62 -12.84 -2.25
CA SER A 174 -25.12 -11.45 -2.24
C SER A 174 -23.86 -11.33 -3.08
N PHE A 175 -23.80 -10.26 -3.87
CA PHE A 175 -22.59 -9.83 -4.58
C PHE A 175 -22.21 -8.45 -4.09
N PHE A 176 -20.93 -8.25 -3.79
CA PHE A 176 -20.39 -6.96 -3.46
C PHE A 176 -19.05 -6.75 -4.17
N LEU A 177 -18.88 -5.60 -4.80
CA LEU A 177 -17.67 -5.20 -5.48
C LEU A 177 -17.25 -3.83 -4.95
N THR A 178 -15.98 -3.67 -4.64
CA THR A 178 -15.37 -2.37 -4.40
C THR A 178 -14.04 -2.27 -5.11
N ALA A 179 -13.73 -1.09 -5.63
CA ALA A 179 -12.44 -0.81 -6.25
C ALA A 179 -12.01 0.62 -5.91
N GLY A 180 -10.72 0.80 -5.67
CA GLY A 180 -10.09 2.08 -5.38
C GLY A 180 -8.82 2.28 -6.18
N HIS A 181 -8.53 3.54 -6.48
CA HIS A 181 -7.28 4.00 -7.09
C HIS A 181 -6.81 5.25 -6.34
N THR A 182 -5.56 5.25 -5.89
CA THR A 182 -4.95 6.37 -5.20
C THR A 182 -3.62 6.74 -5.85
N THR A 183 -3.39 8.03 -6.00
CA THR A 183 -2.08 8.59 -6.37
C THR A 183 -1.68 9.58 -5.30
N ASP A 184 -0.52 9.37 -4.71
CA ASP A 184 0.05 10.21 -3.66
C ASP A 184 1.45 10.66 -4.04
N TYR A 185 1.75 11.93 -3.76
CA TYR A 185 3.04 12.55 -4.05
C TYR A 185 3.71 12.96 -2.74
N GLN A 186 4.96 12.58 -2.58
CA GLN A 186 5.74 12.87 -1.39
C GLN A 186 7.04 13.58 -1.78
N TYR A 187 7.38 14.60 -1.01
CA TYR A 187 8.67 15.28 -1.06
C TYR A 187 9.32 15.18 0.31
N THR A 188 10.58 14.79 0.33
CA THR A 188 11.35 14.63 1.57
C THR A 188 12.72 15.29 1.41
N ASP A 189 13.06 16.20 2.31
CA ASP A 189 14.44 16.64 2.52
C ASP A 189 15.09 15.68 3.51
N GLU A 190 16.22 15.10 3.14
CA GLU A 190 16.91 14.14 4.00
C GLU A 190 18.41 14.42 4.09
N ILE A 191 18.99 14.05 5.21
CA ILE A 191 20.44 14.09 5.43
C ILE A 191 20.90 12.65 5.68
N ILE A 192 21.80 12.16 4.81
CA ILE A 192 22.40 10.84 4.97
C ILE A 192 23.81 11.02 5.52
N ARG A 193 24.02 10.64 6.78
CA ARG A 193 25.32 10.71 7.41
C ARG A 193 25.73 9.36 7.99
N ASN A 194 26.86 8.85 7.51
CA ASN A 194 27.42 7.58 7.99
C ASN A 194 28.83 7.83 8.57
N THR A 195 29.10 7.17 9.69
CA THR A 195 30.38 7.27 10.39
C THR A 195 31.01 5.89 10.53
N THR A 196 32.33 5.84 10.58
CA THR A 196 33.10 4.66 10.98
C THR A 196 32.94 4.42 12.48
N THR A 197 33.35 3.26 12.97
CA THR A 197 33.39 2.96 14.41
C THR A 197 34.34 3.90 15.19
N SER A 198 35.31 4.52 14.52
CA SER A 198 36.20 5.54 15.08
C SER A 198 35.61 6.97 15.07
N GLY A 199 34.37 7.13 14.59
CA GLY A 199 33.68 8.44 14.54
C GLY A 199 34.01 9.28 13.31
N THR A 200 34.80 8.78 12.36
CA THR A 200 35.10 9.52 11.12
C THR A 200 33.89 9.44 10.18
N VAL A 201 33.42 10.60 9.75
CA VAL A 201 32.34 10.73 8.77
C VAL A 201 32.87 10.38 7.39
N TYR A 202 32.37 9.30 6.78
CA TYR A 202 32.74 8.90 5.43
C TYR A 202 31.65 9.19 4.39
N LYS A 203 30.42 9.42 4.82
CA LYS A 203 29.33 9.86 3.95
C LYS A 203 28.56 10.97 4.65
N ASP A 204 28.41 12.11 3.99
CA ASP A 204 27.62 13.26 4.45
C ASP A 204 26.98 13.92 3.23
N MET A 205 25.72 13.59 3.00
CA MET A 205 24.97 14.01 1.81
C MET A 205 23.65 14.65 2.23
N ASN A 206 23.35 15.77 1.60
CA ASN A 206 22.03 16.38 1.63
C ASN A 206 21.26 15.88 0.40
N GLY A 207 20.04 15.42 0.60
CA GLY A 207 19.22 14.85 -0.46
C GLY A 207 17.82 15.40 -0.48
N LYS A 208 17.27 15.44 -1.69
CA LYS A 208 15.85 15.68 -1.94
C LYS A 208 15.29 14.46 -2.61
N LYS A 209 14.28 13.86 -2.00
CA LYS A 209 13.61 12.68 -2.54
C LYS A 209 12.19 13.01 -2.95
N TYR A 210 11.85 12.69 -4.17
CA TYR A 210 10.54 12.86 -4.77
C TYR A 210 9.96 11.48 -5.01
N ALA A 211 8.77 11.19 -4.54
CA ALA A 211 8.12 9.90 -4.74
C ALA A 211 6.68 10.06 -5.21
N GLU A 212 6.32 9.32 -6.24
CA GLU A 212 4.96 9.12 -6.69
C GLU A 212 4.54 7.69 -6.34
N ASN A 213 3.52 7.56 -5.51
CA ASN A 213 2.96 6.28 -5.10
C ASN A 213 1.59 6.12 -5.76
N ILE A 214 1.42 5.06 -6.53
CA ILE A 214 0.16 4.69 -7.15
C ILE A 214 -0.26 3.36 -6.55
N SER A 215 -1.47 3.31 -6.00
CA SER A 215 -2.03 2.09 -5.47
C SER A 215 -3.44 1.85 -5.98
N GLN A 216 -3.75 0.58 -6.22
CA GLN A 216 -5.06 0.12 -6.65
C GLN A 216 -5.43 -1.11 -5.84
N LEU A 217 -6.66 -1.15 -5.42
CA LEU A 217 -7.23 -2.32 -4.79
C LEU A 217 -8.61 -2.57 -5.37
N ALA A 218 -8.90 -3.80 -5.71
CA ALA A 218 -10.24 -4.26 -6.06
C ALA A 218 -10.58 -5.50 -5.23
N LEU A 219 -11.79 -5.52 -4.68
CA LEU A 219 -12.34 -6.63 -3.91
C LEU A 219 -13.70 -7.00 -4.48
N ALA A 220 -13.88 -8.28 -4.79
CA ALA A 220 -15.16 -8.86 -5.11
C ALA A 220 -15.51 -9.94 -4.06
N ASN A 221 -16.68 -9.82 -3.50
CA ASN A 221 -17.20 -10.73 -2.49
C ASN A 221 -18.52 -11.35 -3.01
N VAL A 222 -18.65 -12.65 -2.83
CA VAL A 222 -19.87 -13.40 -3.15
C VAL A 222 -20.22 -14.26 -1.95
N ASP A 223 -21.41 -14.03 -1.37
CA ASP A 223 -21.90 -14.76 -0.20
C ASP A 223 -23.18 -15.47 -0.53
N PHE A 224 -23.26 -16.73 -0.18
CA PHE A 224 -24.45 -17.56 -0.35
C PHE A 224 -24.78 -18.29 0.95
N ASP A 225 -25.98 -18.01 1.47
CA ASP A 225 -26.51 -18.68 2.65
C ASP A 225 -27.55 -19.70 2.23
N MET A 226 -27.32 -20.99 2.51
CA MET A 226 -28.23 -22.07 2.20
C MET A 226 -28.97 -22.49 3.46
N GLN A 227 -30.28 -22.22 3.51
CA GLN A 227 -31.20 -22.63 4.57
C GLN A 227 -30.75 -22.25 5.99
N ASN A 228 -29.98 -21.16 6.16
CA ASN A 228 -29.35 -20.73 7.42
C ASN A 228 -28.50 -21.84 8.10
N ARG A 229 -28.05 -22.84 7.35
CA ARG A 229 -27.21 -23.93 7.86
C ARG A 229 -25.82 -23.94 7.28
N HIS A 230 -25.69 -23.48 6.04
CA HIS A 230 -24.42 -23.45 5.33
C HIS A 230 -24.20 -22.04 4.79
N HIS A 231 -23.07 -21.46 5.11
CA HIS A 231 -22.61 -20.20 4.57
C HIS A 231 -21.39 -20.46 3.69
N ILE A 232 -21.46 -20.01 2.44
CA ILE A 232 -20.35 -20.09 1.48
C ILE A 232 -19.98 -18.67 1.11
N SER A 233 -18.75 -18.29 1.39
CA SER A 233 -18.20 -17.00 1.03
C SER A 233 -17.02 -17.17 0.08
N TYR A 234 -16.99 -16.38 -0.98
CA TYR A 234 -15.87 -16.30 -1.91
C TYR A 234 -15.39 -14.85 -2.00
N ASN A 235 -14.11 -14.66 -1.72
CA ASN A 235 -13.46 -13.35 -1.79
C ASN A 235 -12.37 -13.39 -2.85
N LEU A 236 -12.40 -12.45 -3.79
CA LEU A 236 -11.36 -12.20 -4.76
C LEU A 236 -10.81 -10.80 -4.52
N MET A 237 -9.51 -10.71 -4.28
CA MET A 237 -8.82 -9.45 -4.06
C MET A 237 -7.69 -9.27 -5.07
N MET A 238 -7.57 -8.07 -5.61
CA MET A 238 -6.46 -7.63 -6.44
C MET A 238 -5.84 -6.38 -5.84
N ILE A 239 -4.54 -6.41 -5.66
CA ILE A 239 -3.75 -5.26 -5.24
C ILE A 239 -2.68 -5.00 -6.31
N HIS A 240 -2.54 -3.75 -6.72
CA HIS A 240 -1.45 -3.27 -7.55
C HIS A 240 -0.86 -2.02 -6.91
N ALA A 241 0.44 -2.03 -6.66
CA ALA A 241 1.18 -0.89 -6.14
C ALA A 241 2.38 -0.59 -7.03
N ASN A 242 2.61 0.68 -7.26
CA ASN A 242 3.80 1.16 -7.96
C ASN A 242 4.33 2.39 -7.24
N THR A 243 5.63 2.39 -6.95
CA THR A 243 6.34 3.55 -6.42
C THR A 243 7.45 3.93 -7.38
N GLN A 244 7.41 5.16 -7.85
CA GLN A 244 8.51 5.77 -8.58
C GLN A 244 9.16 6.83 -7.68
N SER A 245 10.48 6.79 -7.57
CA SER A 245 11.18 7.80 -6.79
C SER A 245 12.41 8.33 -7.54
N VAL A 246 12.64 9.61 -7.39
CA VAL A 246 13.84 10.31 -7.84
C VAL A 246 14.54 10.89 -6.62
N GLY A 247 15.82 10.61 -6.48
CA GLY A 247 16.64 11.18 -5.42
C GLY A 247 17.73 12.06 -6.04
N ASP A 248 17.83 13.31 -5.56
CA ASP A 248 18.87 14.26 -5.92
C ASP A 248 19.73 14.50 -4.67
N TYR A 249 20.97 14.04 -4.71
CA TYR A 249 21.87 14.05 -3.56
C TYR A 249 23.17 14.80 -3.86
N ASN A 250 23.55 15.68 -2.97
CA ASN A 250 24.78 16.44 -3.05
C ASN A 250 25.56 16.33 -1.73
N GLY A 251 26.87 16.11 -1.80
CA GLY A 251 27.72 16.05 -0.62
C GLY A 251 28.91 15.12 -0.76
N LYS A 252 29.53 14.80 0.36
CA LYS A 252 30.75 14.00 0.43
C LYS A 252 30.43 12.51 0.55
N ASN A 253 31.05 11.70 -0.31
CA ASN A 253 31.07 10.25 -0.20
C ASN A 253 32.50 9.72 -0.44
N SER A 254 33.25 9.47 0.62
CA SER A 254 34.66 9.06 0.54
C SER A 254 34.87 7.61 0.02
N ILE A 255 33.79 6.86 -0.20
CA ILE A 255 33.88 5.55 -0.88
C ILE A 255 34.23 5.75 -2.38
N PHE A 256 33.85 6.89 -2.94
CA PHE A 256 34.10 7.24 -4.35
C PHE A 256 35.14 8.35 -4.52
N SER A 257 35.97 8.61 -3.53
CA SER A 257 37.15 9.48 -3.46
C SER A 257 36.97 10.99 -3.58
N ASP A 258 35.79 11.55 -3.95
CA ASP A 258 35.61 13.00 -4.06
C ASP A 258 34.14 13.41 -3.85
N ASP A 259 33.87 14.72 -3.85
CA ASP A 259 32.56 15.31 -3.76
C ASP A 259 31.66 14.76 -4.92
N TYR A 260 30.52 14.22 -4.59
CA TYR A 260 29.62 13.58 -5.54
C TYR A 260 28.37 14.43 -5.73
N GLU A 261 28.14 14.88 -6.96
CA GLU A 261 26.88 15.45 -7.43
C GLU A 261 26.18 14.42 -8.32
N ASN A 262 24.95 14.10 -7.98
CA ASN A 262 24.09 13.23 -8.78
C ASN A 262 22.78 13.93 -9.06
#